data_94130dadf26e2d33bb5b68e9ab42f4ab
#
_entry.id   94130dadf26e2d33bb5b68e9ab42f4ab
#
_cell.length_a   1.000
_cell.length_b   1.000
_cell.length_c   1.000
_cell.angle_alpha   90.00
_cell.angle_beta   90.00
_cell.angle_gamma   90.00
#
_symmetry.space_group_name_H-M   'P 1'
#
loop_
_entity.id
_entity.type
_entity.pdbx_description
1 polymer ?
#
loop_
_entity_poly.entity_id
_entity_poly.type
_entity_poly.pdbx_seq_one_letter_code
_entity_poly.pdbx_strand_id
1 'polypeptide(L)'
;MSTDRAGGSARRVSRVIAPWLQRMTGRPILARVAKNAGYFFADRAVRIAVGVFVGVWMARYLGPHDFGLYSFAIAFCYLFVPLSTLGLDNIVIRDVVREPDRKGEILGTCWFLRLAGSLLVLVACNAAIALLRPEDRLTRALVAVVSLGGLCQTLDTIDLWFQSQLRAKLSVGARGVGYIVATFLKVGLILAGAGVVAFAIAGLLELALSAVALAGVYLATGERLTEWRFRWRTAVGLLRASWPLAISSLAIVTYMKIDQVMLGQMLGSEAVGVYAAATRISELCYFIPVGIVASVFAPLVEARTRDVEHYNRRMGQVFDGMALAAVGISVPLALLSPFVVRIFFGAPYEAAGPVLAIHTWASVFVFLGAAQAPWDAAEGLTHLAMRRTLIGAGAKIALNLALIPGFALQGAAAATLLSQACSGWLANALHPKTRGIFLQQARALLVFRHVRRLGRTGAAGPGGSIAPGGPQERP
;
A
#
# COMPACT_ATOMS: atom_id res chain seq x y z
N MET A 1 36.50 -28.09 1.81
CA MET A 1 36.88 -26.67 1.90
C MET A 1 35.77 -25.78 1.26
N SER A 2 34.59 -25.68 1.85
CA SER A 2 33.53 -24.78 1.32
C SER A 2 32.47 -24.34 2.37
N THR A 3 32.84 -24.13 3.63
CA THR A 3 31.89 -23.73 4.69
C THR A 3 32.11 -22.33 5.24
N ASP A 4 33.05 -21.54 4.69
CA ASP A 4 33.48 -20.26 5.33
C ASP A 4 32.99 -18.98 4.62
N ARG A 5 32.23 -19.08 3.53
CA ARG A 5 31.73 -17.88 2.83
C ARG A 5 30.38 -17.34 3.30
N ALA A 6 29.60 -18.13 4.02
CA ALA A 6 28.28 -17.69 4.52
C ALA A 6 28.37 -16.86 5.81
N GLY A 7 29.43 -17.01 6.61
CA GLY A 7 29.64 -16.26 7.86
C GLY A 7 30.09 -14.81 7.67
N GLY A 8 30.65 -14.46 6.51
CA GLY A 8 31.21 -13.13 6.24
C GLY A 8 30.17 -12.04 5.94
N SER A 9 29.06 -12.39 5.31
CA SER A 9 28.00 -11.44 4.94
C SER A 9 27.14 -11.04 6.14
N ALA A 10 26.79 -12.00 7.01
CA ALA A 10 26.04 -11.75 8.23
C ALA A 10 26.82 -10.87 9.23
N ARG A 11 28.13 -11.09 9.35
CA ARG A 11 29.01 -10.25 10.20
C ARG A 11 29.23 -8.83 9.64
N ARG A 12 29.17 -8.61 8.32
CA ARG A 12 29.21 -7.26 7.72
C ARG A 12 27.94 -6.48 7.95
N VAL A 13 26.78 -7.12 7.80
CA VAL A 13 25.49 -6.46 8.05
C VAL A 13 25.33 -6.10 9.53
N SER A 14 25.75 -6.97 10.45
CA SER A 14 25.72 -6.66 11.89
C SER A 14 26.66 -5.52 12.29
N ARG A 15 27.85 -5.39 11.68
CA ARG A 15 28.77 -4.28 11.97
C ARG A 15 28.28 -2.92 11.46
N VAL A 16 27.42 -2.88 10.44
CA VAL A 16 26.84 -1.62 9.92
C VAL A 16 25.59 -1.24 10.70
N ILE A 17 24.78 -2.21 11.13
CA ILE A 17 23.51 -1.96 11.81
C ILE A 17 23.68 -1.79 13.33
N ALA A 18 24.65 -2.47 13.96
CA ALA A 18 24.85 -2.40 15.42
C ALA A 18 25.20 -0.98 15.94
N PRO A 19 26.08 -0.19 15.31
CA PRO A 19 26.32 1.21 15.74
C PRO A 19 25.10 2.10 15.55
N TRP A 20 24.26 1.81 14.54
CA TRP A 20 23.05 2.58 14.25
C TRP A 20 21.96 2.26 15.29
N LEU A 21 21.77 1.00 15.65
CA LEU A 21 20.86 0.57 16.72
C LEU A 21 21.29 1.09 18.09
N GLN A 22 22.60 1.10 18.39
CA GLN A 22 23.11 1.65 19.66
C GLN A 22 22.92 3.18 19.75
N ARG A 23 22.96 3.91 18.64
CA ARG A 23 22.58 5.34 18.59
C ARG A 23 21.08 5.56 18.72
N MET A 24 20.23 4.58 18.40
CA MET A 24 18.77 4.66 18.51
C MET A 24 18.22 4.28 19.90
N THR A 25 19.01 3.72 20.81
CA THR A 25 18.57 3.36 22.17
C THR A 25 18.34 4.55 23.11
N GLY A 26 18.56 5.79 22.65
CA GLY A 26 18.16 6.98 23.38
C GLY A 26 16.64 7.18 23.37
N ARG A 27 15.97 7.13 24.52
CA ARG A 27 14.53 7.42 24.70
C ARG A 27 13.98 8.59 23.87
N PRO A 28 14.73 9.73 23.67
CA PRO A 28 14.23 10.85 22.88
C PRO A 28 14.13 10.58 21.36
N ILE A 29 14.95 9.69 20.79
CA ILE A 29 14.89 9.35 19.36
C ILE A 29 13.70 8.43 19.09
N LEU A 30 13.49 7.40 19.91
CA LEU A 30 12.33 6.52 19.81
C LEU A 30 11.02 7.29 19.95
N ALA A 31 10.92 8.22 20.89
CA ALA A 31 9.76 9.10 21.05
C ALA A 31 9.53 9.99 19.82
N ARG A 32 10.61 10.49 19.20
CA ARG A 32 10.54 11.31 17.98
C ARG A 32 10.09 10.48 16.76
N VAL A 33 10.62 9.27 16.60
CA VAL A 33 10.21 8.33 15.54
C VAL A 33 8.76 7.91 15.72
N ALA A 34 8.34 7.55 16.94
CA ALA A 34 6.95 7.18 17.24
C ALA A 34 5.99 8.35 16.98
N LYS A 35 6.34 9.56 17.38
CA LYS A 35 5.56 10.77 17.13
C LYS A 35 5.45 11.06 15.63
N ASN A 36 6.54 10.91 14.88
CA ASN A 36 6.56 11.12 13.43
C ASN A 36 5.68 10.09 12.70
N ALA A 37 5.79 8.81 13.07
CA ALA A 37 4.91 7.76 12.57
C ALA A 37 3.45 8.03 12.91
N GLY A 38 3.16 8.49 14.13
CA GLY A 38 1.80 8.86 14.56
C GLY A 38 1.15 9.93 13.67
N TYR A 39 1.90 10.94 13.25
CA TYR A 39 1.38 11.96 12.32
C TYR A 39 1.03 11.36 10.95
N PHE A 40 1.87 10.47 10.40
CA PHE A 40 1.56 9.77 9.15
C PHE A 40 0.31 8.90 9.25
N PHE A 41 0.16 8.15 10.34
CA PHE A 41 -1.02 7.31 10.55
C PHE A 41 -2.29 8.13 10.75
N ALA A 42 -2.22 9.21 11.54
CA ALA A 42 -3.36 10.10 11.76
C ALA A 42 -3.81 10.79 10.47
N ASP A 43 -2.88 11.37 9.70
CA ASP A 43 -3.17 11.96 8.39
C ASP A 43 -3.81 10.94 7.46
N ARG A 44 -3.22 9.74 7.37
CA ARG A 44 -3.73 8.69 6.49
C ARG A 44 -5.14 8.23 6.90
N ALA A 45 -5.41 8.09 8.20
CA ALA A 45 -6.73 7.72 8.70
C ALA A 45 -7.80 8.79 8.39
N VAL A 46 -7.48 10.07 8.60
CA VAL A 46 -8.37 11.19 8.28
C VAL A 46 -8.64 11.26 6.78
N ARG A 47 -7.61 11.16 5.93
CA ARG A 47 -7.76 11.16 4.47
C ARG A 47 -8.59 9.98 3.98
N ILE A 48 -8.41 8.79 4.57
CA ILE A 48 -9.23 7.61 4.26
C ILE A 48 -10.68 7.89 4.62
N ALA A 49 -10.97 8.35 5.83
CA ALA A 49 -12.33 8.60 6.29
C ALA A 49 -13.05 9.66 5.43
N VAL A 50 -12.42 10.82 5.23
CA VAL A 50 -12.97 11.91 4.41
C VAL A 50 -13.05 11.49 2.93
N GLY A 51 -12.01 10.82 2.41
CA GLY A 51 -11.96 10.35 1.03
C GLY A 51 -13.04 9.32 0.71
N VAL A 52 -13.37 8.45 1.68
CA VAL A 52 -14.51 7.52 1.54
C VAL A 52 -15.81 8.28 1.48
N PHE A 53 -16.05 9.18 2.44
CA PHE A 53 -17.31 9.94 2.51
C PHE A 53 -17.54 10.77 1.24
N VAL A 54 -16.58 11.61 0.87
CA VAL A 54 -16.69 12.45 -0.36
C VAL A 54 -16.70 11.59 -1.61
N GLY A 55 -15.93 10.51 -1.64
CA GLY A 55 -15.91 9.61 -2.79
C GLY A 55 -17.17 8.78 -2.97
N VAL A 56 -17.85 8.40 -1.89
CA VAL A 56 -19.18 7.78 -1.94
C VAL A 56 -20.20 8.78 -2.44
N TRP A 57 -20.19 10.00 -1.92
CA TRP A 57 -21.09 11.06 -2.35
C TRP A 57 -20.90 11.40 -3.84
N MET A 58 -19.66 11.53 -4.28
CA MET A 58 -19.33 11.72 -5.69
C MET A 58 -19.81 10.55 -6.57
N ALA A 59 -19.64 9.30 -6.12
CA ALA A 59 -20.12 8.13 -6.85
C ALA A 59 -21.64 8.14 -6.99
N ARG A 60 -22.38 8.47 -5.92
CA ARG A 60 -23.84 8.62 -5.97
C ARG A 60 -24.30 9.70 -6.92
N TYR A 61 -23.60 10.85 -6.90
CA TYR A 61 -23.91 12.00 -7.75
C TYR A 61 -23.67 11.70 -9.24
N LEU A 62 -22.51 11.14 -9.56
CA LEU A 62 -22.11 10.86 -10.95
C LEU A 62 -22.82 9.65 -11.56
N GLY A 63 -23.29 8.70 -10.72
CA GLY A 63 -23.80 7.43 -11.19
C GLY A 63 -22.69 6.45 -11.66
N PRO A 64 -23.04 5.18 -11.95
CA PRO A 64 -22.06 4.14 -12.28
C PRO A 64 -21.24 4.43 -13.53
N HIS A 65 -21.85 5.02 -14.57
CA HIS A 65 -21.18 5.29 -15.84
C HIS A 65 -20.08 6.36 -15.70
N ASP A 66 -20.39 7.55 -15.23
CA ASP A 66 -19.43 8.66 -15.13
C ASP A 66 -18.40 8.44 -14.03
N PHE A 67 -18.82 7.85 -12.90
CA PHE A 67 -17.89 7.41 -11.86
C PHE A 67 -16.95 6.33 -12.38
N GLY A 68 -17.43 5.47 -13.29
CA GLY A 68 -16.64 4.47 -13.97
C GLY A 68 -15.61 5.07 -14.93
N LEU A 69 -15.99 6.06 -15.73
CA LEU A 69 -15.06 6.82 -16.60
C LEU A 69 -13.93 7.45 -15.77
N TYR A 70 -14.29 8.11 -14.67
CA TYR A 70 -13.32 8.70 -13.74
C TYR A 70 -12.39 7.68 -13.12
N SER A 71 -12.95 6.55 -12.62
CA SER A 71 -12.18 5.48 -12.00
C SER A 71 -11.27 4.77 -12.99
N PHE A 72 -11.74 4.55 -14.23
CA PHE A 72 -10.95 4.01 -15.32
C PHE A 72 -9.75 4.90 -15.63
N ALA A 73 -9.97 6.22 -15.83
CA ALA A 73 -8.90 7.16 -16.13
C ALA A 73 -7.81 7.18 -15.04
N ILE A 74 -8.22 7.16 -13.75
CA ILE A 74 -7.29 7.07 -12.62
C ILE A 74 -6.54 5.73 -12.65
N ALA A 75 -7.24 4.61 -12.76
CA ALA A 75 -6.61 3.27 -12.76
C ALA A 75 -5.64 3.12 -13.93
N PHE A 76 -6.03 3.59 -15.12
CA PHE A 76 -5.21 3.57 -16.31
C PHE A 76 -3.91 4.38 -16.16
N CYS A 77 -4.00 5.64 -15.74
CA CYS A 77 -2.82 6.47 -15.49
C CYS A 77 -1.95 5.90 -14.37
N TYR A 78 -2.57 5.31 -13.33
CA TYR A 78 -1.85 4.74 -12.20
C TYR A 78 -0.93 3.58 -12.60
N LEU A 79 -1.26 2.81 -13.64
CA LEU A 79 -0.38 1.75 -14.18
C LEU A 79 0.98 2.28 -14.63
N PHE A 80 1.07 3.52 -15.03
CA PHE A 80 2.29 4.15 -15.52
C PHE A 80 3.09 4.88 -14.42
N VAL A 81 2.51 5.11 -13.24
CA VAL A 81 3.17 5.82 -12.13
C VAL A 81 4.55 5.27 -11.76
N PRO A 82 4.81 3.95 -11.77
CA PRO A 82 6.15 3.42 -11.50
C PRO A 82 7.23 3.92 -12.45
N LEU A 83 6.86 4.30 -13.68
CA LEU A 83 7.79 4.90 -14.66
C LEU A 83 8.16 6.34 -14.32
N SER A 84 7.33 7.06 -13.56
CA SER A 84 7.64 8.42 -13.08
C SER A 84 8.40 8.40 -11.76
N THR A 85 8.05 7.48 -10.83
CA THR A 85 8.70 7.38 -9.52
C THR A 85 10.04 6.64 -9.57
N LEU A 86 10.21 5.75 -10.57
CA LEU A 86 11.44 4.97 -10.82
C LEU A 86 11.95 4.17 -9.60
N GLY A 87 11.09 3.97 -8.57
CA GLY A 87 11.48 3.31 -7.33
C GLY A 87 12.53 4.06 -6.50
N LEU A 88 12.69 5.36 -6.72
CA LEU A 88 13.76 6.20 -6.14
C LEU A 88 13.57 6.49 -4.66
N ASP A 89 12.35 6.43 -4.11
CA ASP A 89 11.97 6.97 -2.79
C ASP A 89 12.93 6.54 -1.66
N ASN A 90 13.02 5.25 -1.42
CA ASN A 90 13.86 4.72 -0.34
C ASN A 90 15.36 4.91 -0.59
N ILE A 91 15.78 4.93 -1.86
CA ILE A 91 17.18 5.13 -2.24
C ILE A 91 17.59 6.57 -1.94
N VAL A 92 16.77 7.54 -2.36
CA VAL A 92 17.02 8.97 -2.14
C VAL A 92 17.02 9.31 -0.66
N ILE A 93 16.05 8.81 0.13
CA ILE A 93 16.04 9.02 1.59
C ILE A 93 17.33 8.49 2.21
N ARG A 94 17.74 7.27 1.86
CA ARG A 94 18.97 6.66 2.35
C ARG A 94 20.22 7.50 2.01
N ASP A 95 20.33 7.94 0.75
CA ASP A 95 21.52 8.60 0.25
C ASP A 95 21.63 10.03 0.80
N VAL A 96 20.50 10.75 0.94
CA VAL A 96 20.46 12.07 1.61
C VAL A 96 20.88 11.98 3.09
N VAL A 97 20.51 10.91 3.79
CA VAL A 97 20.93 10.69 5.19
C VAL A 97 22.42 10.34 5.28
N ARG A 98 22.96 9.62 4.30
CA ARG A 98 24.37 9.20 4.27
C ARG A 98 25.32 10.32 3.84
N GLU A 99 24.90 11.15 2.89
CA GLU A 99 25.72 12.19 2.26
C GLU A 99 24.99 13.55 2.30
N PRO A 100 24.81 14.15 3.51
CA PRO A 100 24.03 15.38 3.68
C PRO A 100 24.60 16.57 2.89
N ASP A 101 25.92 16.62 2.71
CA ASP A 101 26.60 17.69 1.95
C ASP A 101 26.26 17.66 0.45
N ARG A 102 25.79 16.52 -0.06
CA ARG A 102 25.39 16.34 -1.46
C ARG A 102 23.88 16.36 -1.64
N LYS A 103 23.11 16.81 -0.63
CA LYS A 103 21.63 16.84 -0.69
C LYS A 103 21.10 17.52 -1.95
N GLY A 104 21.63 18.67 -2.32
CA GLY A 104 21.19 19.43 -3.50
C GLY A 104 21.44 18.69 -4.82
N GLU A 105 22.53 17.93 -4.91
CA GLU A 105 22.81 17.06 -6.05
C GLU A 105 21.88 15.86 -6.10
N ILE A 106 21.65 15.17 -4.96
CA ILE A 106 20.80 13.98 -4.88
C ILE A 106 19.34 14.33 -5.16
N LEU A 107 18.81 15.37 -4.47
CA LEU A 107 17.42 15.81 -4.64
C LEU A 107 17.18 16.39 -6.02
N GLY A 108 18.09 17.23 -6.52
CA GLY A 108 17.99 17.79 -7.85
C GLY A 108 18.02 16.73 -8.95
N THR A 109 18.94 15.75 -8.85
CA THR A 109 18.99 14.64 -9.81
C THR A 109 17.73 13.79 -9.75
N CYS A 110 17.23 13.49 -8.54
CA CYS A 110 15.97 12.76 -8.36
C CYS A 110 14.78 13.50 -9.00
N TRP A 111 14.67 14.81 -8.77
CA TRP A 111 13.60 15.63 -9.35
C TRP A 111 13.63 15.63 -10.88
N PHE A 112 14.82 15.82 -11.48
CA PHE A 112 14.97 15.77 -12.94
C PHE A 112 14.60 14.40 -13.53
N LEU A 113 15.00 13.30 -12.88
CA LEU A 113 14.63 11.95 -13.31
C LEU A 113 13.11 11.74 -13.22
N ARG A 114 12.46 12.18 -12.15
CA ARG A 114 11.01 12.13 -11.98
C ARG A 114 10.27 13.00 -12.98
N LEU A 115 10.80 14.18 -13.28
CA LEU A 115 10.23 15.08 -14.30
C LEU A 115 10.28 14.42 -15.68
N ALA A 116 11.43 13.88 -16.07
CA ALA A 116 11.57 13.16 -17.33
C ALA A 116 10.65 11.93 -17.39
N GLY A 117 10.58 11.15 -16.30
CA GLY A 117 9.66 10.03 -16.17
C GLY A 117 8.20 10.46 -16.26
N SER A 118 7.81 11.57 -15.61
CA SER A 118 6.42 12.08 -15.64
C SER A 118 6.04 12.62 -17.02
N LEU A 119 6.97 13.24 -17.75
CA LEU A 119 6.75 13.65 -19.15
C LEU A 119 6.58 12.42 -20.05
N LEU A 120 7.41 11.40 -19.87
CA LEU A 120 7.26 10.13 -20.58
C LEU A 120 5.88 9.49 -20.30
N VAL A 121 5.46 9.44 -19.02
CA VAL A 121 4.14 8.92 -18.61
C VAL A 121 3.03 9.73 -19.25
N LEU A 122 3.11 11.05 -19.23
CA LEU A 122 2.11 11.93 -19.88
C LEU A 122 1.94 11.58 -21.36
N VAL A 123 3.04 11.46 -22.09
CA VAL A 123 3.00 11.10 -23.52
C VAL A 123 2.49 9.67 -23.71
N ALA A 124 3.02 8.70 -22.95
CA ALA A 124 2.66 7.29 -23.07
C ALA A 124 1.17 7.03 -22.74
N CYS A 125 0.64 7.63 -21.66
CA CYS A 125 -0.78 7.50 -21.31
C CYS A 125 -1.69 8.05 -22.40
N ASN A 126 -1.37 9.26 -22.91
CA ASN A 126 -2.19 9.88 -23.94
C ASN A 126 -2.11 9.15 -25.27
N ALA A 127 -0.92 8.69 -25.68
CA ALA A 127 -0.76 7.86 -26.86
C ALA A 127 -1.49 6.51 -26.73
N ALA A 128 -1.32 5.83 -25.60
CA ALA A 128 -1.97 4.55 -25.36
C ALA A 128 -3.50 4.65 -25.38
N ILE A 129 -4.09 5.63 -24.70
CA ILE A 129 -5.55 5.78 -24.69
C ILE A 129 -6.09 6.20 -26.06
N ALA A 130 -5.35 7.02 -26.82
CA ALA A 130 -5.72 7.39 -28.18
C ALA A 130 -5.76 6.18 -29.13
N LEU A 131 -4.88 5.20 -28.93
CA LEU A 131 -4.87 3.94 -29.68
C LEU A 131 -5.97 2.97 -29.21
N LEU A 132 -6.22 2.89 -27.88
CA LEU A 132 -7.19 1.95 -27.31
C LEU A 132 -8.63 2.40 -27.46
N ARG A 133 -8.88 3.74 -27.42
CA ARG A 133 -10.21 4.35 -27.50
C ARG A 133 -10.20 5.60 -28.38
N PRO A 134 -10.01 5.45 -29.72
CA PRO A 134 -9.85 6.59 -30.62
C PRO A 134 -11.11 7.51 -30.66
N GLU A 135 -12.30 6.93 -30.58
CA GLU A 135 -13.57 7.65 -30.66
C GLU A 135 -14.06 8.22 -29.32
N ASP A 136 -13.53 7.75 -28.18
CA ASP A 136 -14.00 8.16 -26.85
C ASP A 136 -13.26 9.44 -26.40
N ARG A 137 -13.75 10.58 -26.86
CA ARG A 137 -13.20 11.90 -26.53
C ARG A 137 -13.21 12.20 -25.03
N LEU A 138 -14.25 11.74 -24.31
CA LEU A 138 -14.41 12.02 -22.89
C LEU A 138 -13.37 11.26 -22.06
N THR A 139 -13.19 9.97 -22.30
CA THR A 139 -12.13 9.19 -21.63
C THR A 139 -10.75 9.74 -21.94
N ARG A 140 -10.48 10.15 -23.18
CA ARG A 140 -9.20 10.77 -23.56
C ARG A 140 -8.95 12.07 -22.80
N ALA A 141 -9.96 12.93 -22.69
CA ALA A 141 -9.85 14.17 -21.91
C ALA A 141 -9.59 13.90 -20.42
N LEU A 142 -10.29 12.92 -19.84
CA LEU A 142 -10.06 12.51 -18.44
C LEU A 142 -8.63 11.97 -18.23
N VAL A 143 -8.14 11.12 -19.10
CA VAL A 143 -6.75 10.60 -19.04
C VAL A 143 -5.74 11.73 -19.20
N ALA A 144 -5.97 12.69 -20.11
CA ALA A 144 -5.10 13.84 -20.28
C ALA A 144 -5.01 14.69 -19.00
N VAL A 145 -6.14 15.00 -18.37
CA VAL A 145 -6.18 15.76 -17.11
C VAL A 145 -5.52 14.99 -15.96
N VAL A 146 -5.84 13.71 -15.79
CA VAL A 146 -5.29 12.88 -14.70
C VAL A 146 -3.77 12.69 -14.87
N SER A 147 -3.29 12.46 -16.08
CA SER A 147 -1.85 12.26 -16.35
C SER A 147 -1.00 13.51 -16.09
N LEU A 148 -1.55 14.72 -16.24
CA LEU A 148 -0.89 15.98 -15.86
C LEU A 148 -0.54 16.03 -14.36
N GLY A 149 -1.33 15.35 -13.52
CA GLY A 149 -1.06 15.25 -12.08
C GLY A 149 0.32 14.66 -11.75
N GLY A 150 0.86 13.80 -12.61
CA GLY A 150 2.21 13.26 -12.48
C GLY A 150 3.30 14.33 -12.46
N LEU A 151 3.12 15.43 -13.20
CA LEU A 151 4.07 16.56 -13.19
C LEU A 151 4.09 17.27 -11.83
N CYS A 152 2.92 17.47 -11.22
CA CYS A 152 2.82 18.05 -9.88
C CYS A 152 3.50 17.15 -8.83
N GLN A 153 3.38 15.83 -8.96
CA GLN A 153 3.96 14.85 -8.05
C GLN A 153 5.50 14.79 -8.12
N THR A 154 6.16 15.41 -9.09
CA THR A 154 7.63 15.50 -9.12
C THR A 154 8.18 16.23 -7.91
N LEU A 155 7.44 17.22 -7.37
CA LEU A 155 7.79 17.95 -6.15
C LEU A 155 7.62 17.13 -4.86
N ASP A 156 7.07 15.91 -4.94
CA ASP A 156 7.14 14.94 -3.82
C ASP A 156 8.59 14.55 -3.45
N THR A 157 9.56 14.91 -4.29
CA THR A 157 10.99 14.84 -3.94
C THR A 157 11.30 15.65 -2.66
N ILE A 158 10.58 16.74 -2.40
CA ILE A 158 10.68 17.52 -1.15
C ILE A 158 10.22 16.70 0.06
N ASP A 159 9.18 15.88 -0.11
CA ASP A 159 8.70 15.00 0.96
C ASP A 159 9.76 13.96 1.36
N LEU A 160 10.55 13.45 0.41
CA LEU A 160 11.68 12.54 0.70
C LEU A 160 12.73 13.21 1.58
N TRP A 161 12.97 14.51 1.36
CA TRP A 161 13.87 15.28 2.23
C TRP A 161 13.29 15.45 3.63
N PHE A 162 11.99 15.81 3.77
CA PHE A 162 11.35 15.90 5.09
C PHE A 162 11.34 14.54 5.81
N GLN A 163 11.15 13.44 5.09
CA GLN A 163 11.24 12.09 5.66
C GLN A 163 12.65 11.78 6.16
N SER A 164 13.70 12.15 5.39
CA SER A 164 15.10 11.95 5.79
C SER A 164 15.47 12.71 7.07
N GLN A 165 14.80 13.85 7.33
CA GLN A 165 14.98 14.68 8.53
C GLN A 165 14.04 14.34 9.68
N LEU A 166 13.20 13.29 9.54
CA LEU A 166 12.14 12.94 10.51
C LEU A 166 11.17 14.11 10.79
N ARG A 167 10.87 14.94 9.77
CA ARG A 167 9.99 16.11 9.84
C ARG A 167 8.66 15.88 9.11
N ALA A 168 8.08 14.68 9.22
CA ALA A 168 6.84 14.30 8.55
C ALA A 168 5.67 15.28 8.81
N LYS A 169 5.63 15.93 9.98
CA LYS A 169 4.59 16.91 10.31
C LYS A 169 4.49 18.02 9.27
N LEU A 170 5.62 18.50 8.73
CA LEU A 170 5.65 19.57 7.74
C LEU A 170 5.08 19.10 6.40
N SER A 171 5.49 17.92 5.96
CA SER A 171 4.99 17.31 4.72
C SER A 171 3.48 17.01 4.81
N VAL A 172 3.05 16.39 5.91
CA VAL A 172 1.63 16.09 6.17
C VAL A 172 0.78 17.37 6.17
N GLY A 173 1.25 18.42 6.87
CA GLY A 173 0.56 19.71 6.92
C GLY A 173 0.45 20.36 5.54
N ALA A 174 1.53 20.38 4.77
CA ALA A 174 1.54 20.96 3.43
C ALA A 174 0.54 20.25 2.48
N ARG A 175 0.59 18.91 2.43
CA ARG A 175 -0.36 18.12 1.63
C ARG A 175 -1.78 18.22 2.14
N GLY A 176 -1.97 18.44 3.46
CA GLY A 176 -3.28 18.62 4.09
C GLY A 176 -4.05 19.79 3.51
N VAL A 177 -3.36 20.90 3.22
CA VAL A 177 -3.98 22.10 2.62
C VAL A 177 -4.60 21.75 1.26
N GLY A 178 -3.82 21.15 0.35
CA GLY A 178 -4.33 20.76 -0.99
C GLY A 178 -5.52 19.80 -0.88
N TYR A 179 -5.44 18.82 0.01
CA TYR A 179 -6.50 17.85 0.24
C TYR A 179 -7.80 18.49 0.75
N ILE A 180 -7.70 19.38 1.75
CA ILE A 180 -8.88 20.07 2.32
C ILE A 180 -9.54 20.95 1.27
N VAL A 181 -8.76 21.79 0.56
CA VAL A 181 -9.29 22.66 -0.49
C VAL A 181 -9.99 21.86 -1.59
N ALA A 182 -9.35 20.78 -2.07
CA ALA A 182 -9.94 19.92 -3.08
C ALA A 182 -11.20 19.19 -2.59
N THR A 183 -11.25 18.83 -1.31
CA THR A 183 -12.44 18.23 -0.70
C THR A 183 -13.61 19.18 -0.73
N PHE A 184 -13.44 20.42 -0.29
CA PHE A 184 -14.48 21.45 -0.39
C PHE A 184 -14.87 21.78 -1.83
N LEU A 185 -13.89 21.83 -2.74
CA LEU A 185 -14.14 22.01 -4.15
C LEU A 185 -15.01 20.88 -4.73
N LYS A 186 -14.69 19.61 -4.43
CA LYS A 186 -15.49 18.46 -4.87
C LYS A 186 -16.93 18.52 -4.34
N VAL A 187 -17.12 18.92 -3.10
CA VAL A 187 -18.44 19.14 -2.51
C VAL A 187 -19.17 20.27 -3.25
N GLY A 188 -18.51 21.40 -3.51
CA GLY A 188 -19.06 22.50 -4.27
C GLY A 188 -19.46 22.08 -5.70
N LEU A 189 -18.65 21.26 -6.37
CA LEU A 189 -18.96 20.73 -7.70
C LEU A 189 -20.20 19.82 -7.71
N ILE A 190 -20.40 19.00 -6.66
CA ILE A 190 -21.61 18.18 -6.51
C ILE A 190 -22.84 19.09 -6.39
N LEU A 191 -22.77 20.13 -5.54
CA LEU A 191 -23.87 21.07 -5.33
C LEU A 191 -24.16 21.94 -6.59
N ALA A 192 -23.13 22.22 -7.38
CA ALA A 192 -23.26 22.99 -8.63
C ALA A 192 -23.71 22.14 -9.83
N GLY A 193 -23.90 20.84 -9.70
CA GLY A 193 -24.31 19.99 -10.82
C GLY A 193 -23.23 19.75 -11.89
N ALA A 194 -21.93 19.79 -11.51
CA ALA A 194 -20.81 19.75 -12.45
C ALA A 194 -20.58 18.34 -13.04
N GLY A 195 -20.15 18.27 -14.32
CA GLY A 195 -19.84 17.02 -15.01
C GLY A 195 -18.50 16.38 -14.54
N VAL A 196 -18.27 15.14 -14.94
CA VAL A 196 -17.15 14.29 -14.50
C VAL A 196 -15.75 14.91 -14.72
N VAL A 197 -15.55 15.69 -15.78
CA VAL A 197 -14.27 16.37 -16.08
C VAL A 197 -13.90 17.37 -14.98
N ALA A 198 -14.88 18.07 -14.40
CA ALA A 198 -14.62 19.01 -13.31
C ALA A 198 -14.03 18.31 -12.07
N PHE A 199 -14.44 17.07 -11.78
CA PHE A 199 -13.86 16.27 -10.69
C PHE A 199 -12.44 15.82 -11.00
N ALA A 200 -12.12 15.53 -12.26
CA ALA A 200 -10.74 15.24 -12.66
C ALA A 200 -9.85 16.49 -12.50
N ILE A 201 -10.33 17.66 -12.88
CA ILE A 201 -9.64 18.93 -12.68
C ILE A 201 -9.48 19.23 -11.18
N ALA A 202 -10.50 18.98 -10.35
CA ALA A 202 -10.38 19.13 -8.90
C ALA A 202 -9.29 18.21 -8.30
N GLY A 203 -9.14 16.99 -8.82
CA GLY A 203 -8.05 16.09 -8.47
C GLY A 203 -6.67 16.61 -8.90
N LEU A 204 -6.57 17.18 -10.09
CA LEU A 204 -5.34 17.83 -10.55
C LEU A 204 -4.97 19.04 -9.68
N LEU A 205 -5.96 19.89 -9.34
CA LEU A 205 -5.77 21.02 -8.43
C LEU A 205 -5.32 20.58 -7.03
N GLU A 206 -5.83 19.46 -6.51
CA GLU A 206 -5.37 18.88 -5.25
C GLU A 206 -3.85 18.61 -5.29
N LEU A 207 -3.38 17.98 -6.35
CA LEU A 207 -1.96 17.67 -6.54
C LEU A 207 -1.12 18.93 -6.72
N ALA A 208 -1.61 19.89 -7.50
CA ALA A 208 -0.92 21.16 -7.73
C ALA A 208 -0.82 22.00 -6.45
N LEU A 209 -1.89 22.14 -5.68
CA LEU A 209 -1.88 22.85 -4.40
C LEU A 209 -0.99 22.17 -3.38
N SER A 210 -1.00 20.84 -3.34
CA SER A 210 -0.11 20.05 -2.47
C SER A 210 1.37 20.27 -2.85
N ALA A 211 1.68 20.31 -4.13
CA ALA A 211 3.03 20.56 -4.63
C ALA A 211 3.50 21.98 -4.30
N VAL A 212 2.65 22.99 -4.51
CA VAL A 212 2.95 24.40 -4.16
C VAL A 212 3.14 24.56 -2.66
N ALA A 213 2.26 23.94 -1.84
CA ALA A 213 2.38 23.99 -0.39
C ALA A 213 3.66 23.31 0.10
N LEU A 214 4.04 22.15 -0.46
CA LEU A 214 5.31 21.49 -0.16
C LEU A 214 6.52 22.37 -0.49
N ALA A 215 6.53 22.99 -1.68
CA ALA A 215 7.58 23.92 -2.09
C ALA A 215 7.64 25.14 -1.16
N GLY A 216 6.49 25.73 -0.80
CA GLY A 216 6.41 26.84 0.14
C GLY A 216 6.97 26.50 1.52
N VAL A 217 6.60 25.35 2.08
CA VAL A 217 7.13 24.88 3.37
C VAL A 217 8.64 24.59 3.28
N TYR A 218 9.13 24.04 2.16
CA TYR A 218 10.55 23.78 1.94
C TYR A 218 11.35 25.10 1.96
N LEU A 219 10.88 26.11 1.24
CA LEU A 219 11.50 27.45 1.24
C LEU A 219 11.45 28.12 2.62
N ALA A 220 10.33 27.98 3.35
CA ALA A 220 10.16 28.53 4.69
C ALA A 220 11.09 27.88 5.74
N THR A 221 11.61 26.67 5.47
CA THR A 221 12.63 26.04 6.32
C THR A 221 14.06 26.53 6.04
N GLY A 222 14.23 27.53 5.16
CA GLY A 222 15.55 28.09 4.80
C GLY A 222 16.25 27.33 3.66
N GLU A 223 15.61 26.30 3.12
CA GLU A 223 16.13 25.53 2.01
C GLU A 223 15.87 26.23 0.67
N ARG A 224 16.70 25.96 -0.34
CA ARG A 224 16.61 26.63 -1.65
C ARG A 224 16.51 25.61 -2.77
N LEU A 225 15.49 25.73 -3.62
CA LEU A 225 15.35 24.91 -4.84
C LEU A 225 16.46 25.21 -5.87
N THR A 226 17.06 26.40 -5.81
CA THR A 226 18.17 26.79 -6.67
C THR A 226 19.49 26.02 -6.41
N GLU A 227 19.58 25.35 -5.28
CA GLU A 227 20.71 24.47 -4.96
C GLU A 227 20.59 23.09 -5.62
N TRP A 228 19.41 22.78 -6.18
CA TRP A 228 19.17 21.52 -6.86
C TRP A 228 19.92 21.47 -8.19
N ARG A 229 20.83 20.49 -8.30
CA ARG A 229 21.69 20.32 -9.47
C ARG A 229 21.57 18.92 -10.02
N PHE A 230 21.43 18.81 -11.34
CA PHE A 230 21.49 17.52 -12.01
C PHE A 230 22.94 17.08 -12.21
N ARG A 231 23.22 15.81 -11.88
CA ARG A 231 24.49 15.18 -12.21
C ARG A 231 24.27 13.81 -12.83
N TRP A 232 24.77 13.62 -14.04
CA TRP A 232 24.61 12.38 -14.78
C TRP A 232 25.15 11.15 -14.03
N ARG A 233 26.31 11.27 -13.40
CA ARG A 233 26.92 10.19 -12.60
C ARG A 233 26.03 9.76 -11.44
N THR A 234 25.41 10.69 -10.77
CA THR A 234 24.45 10.43 -9.69
C THR A 234 23.15 9.84 -10.23
N ALA A 235 22.68 10.29 -11.39
CA ALA A 235 21.49 9.73 -12.05
C ALA A 235 21.68 8.25 -12.38
N VAL A 236 22.79 7.88 -13.00
CA VAL A 236 23.12 6.47 -13.30
C VAL A 236 23.23 5.64 -12.02
N GLY A 237 23.83 6.18 -10.95
CA GLY A 237 23.93 5.53 -9.64
C GLY A 237 22.56 5.26 -9.01
N LEU A 238 21.68 6.27 -9.00
CA LEU A 238 20.32 6.17 -8.48
C LEU A 238 19.49 5.15 -9.28
N LEU A 239 19.51 5.22 -10.61
CA LEU A 239 18.76 4.28 -11.47
C LEU A 239 19.27 2.84 -11.30
N ARG A 240 20.60 2.64 -11.24
CA ARG A 240 21.17 1.30 -11.01
C ARG A 240 20.77 0.73 -9.64
N ALA A 241 20.62 1.58 -8.62
CA ALA A 241 20.19 1.13 -7.30
C ALA A 241 18.68 0.90 -7.21
N SER A 242 17.86 1.65 -7.97
CA SER A 242 16.39 1.67 -7.82
C SER A 242 15.63 0.77 -8.83
N TRP A 243 16.24 0.33 -9.94
CA TRP A 243 15.52 -0.44 -10.97
C TRP A 243 14.78 -1.71 -10.44
N PRO A 244 15.30 -2.47 -9.43
CA PRO A 244 14.55 -3.62 -8.91
C PRO A 244 13.30 -3.17 -8.15
N LEU A 245 13.37 -2.00 -7.49
CA LEU A 245 12.24 -1.40 -6.79
C LEU A 245 11.20 -0.85 -7.78
N ALA A 246 11.64 -0.29 -8.91
CA ALA A 246 10.76 0.16 -9.98
C ALA A 246 9.95 -1.01 -10.58
N ILE A 247 10.60 -2.14 -10.85
CA ILE A 247 9.91 -3.36 -11.31
C ILE A 247 8.93 -3.88 -10.25
N SER A 248 9.33 -3.89 -8.98
CA SER A 248 8.44 -4.29 -7.89
C SER A 248 7.22 -3.38 -7.80
N SER A 249 7.42 -2.06 -7.92
CA SER A 249 6.33 -1.07 -7.93
C SER A 249 5.39 -1.27 -9.11
N LEU A 250 5.94 -1.53 -10.31
CA LEU A 250 5.14 -1.82 -11.50
C LEU A 250 4.27 -3.08 -11.29
N ALA A 251 4.84 -4.14 -10.74
CA ALA A 251 4.11 -5.36 -10.43
C ALA A 251 2.98 -5.10 -9.41
N ILE A 252 3.26 -4.35 -8.33
CA ILE A 252 2.27 -4.00 -7.31
C ILE A 252 1.12 -3.18 -7.91
N VAL A 253 1.44 -2.15 -8.69
CA VAL A 253 0.43 -1.28 -9.29
C VAL A 253 -0.42 -2.03 -10.32
N THR A 254 0.19 -2.84 -11.18
CA THR A 254 -0.52 -3.72 -12.12
C THR A 254 -1.47 -4.62 -11.36
N TYR A 255 -0.98 -5.27 -10.32
CA TYR A 255 -1.76 -6.15 -9.48
C TYR A 255 -2.96 -5.47 -8.80
N MET A 256 -2.83 -4.19 -8.44
CA MET A 256 -3.91 -3.44 -7.78
C MET A 256 -4.92 -2.81 -8.74
N LYS A 257 -4.55 -2.52 -9.98
CA LYS A 257 -5.39 -1.66 -10.85
C LYS A 257 -5.72 -2.24 -12.21
N ILE A 258 -5.09 -3.34 -12.62
CA ILE A 258 -5.29 -3.91 -13.97
C ILE A 258 -6.72 -4.41 -14.21
N ASP A 259 -7.41 -4.88 -13.17
CA ASP A 259 -8.80 -5.32 -13.25
C ASP A 259 -9.75 -4.19 -13.71
N GLN A 260 -9.59 -2.96 -13.17
CA GLN A 260 -10.40 -1.83 -13.59
C GLN A 260 -10.16 -1.47 -15.05
N VAL A 261 -8.91 -1.57 -15.52
CA VAL A 261 -8.58 -1.31 -16.92
C VAL A 261 -9.14 -2.39 -17.82
N MET A 262 -8.99 -3.69 -17.44
CA MET A 262 -9.53 -4.80 -18.21
C MET A 262 -11.05 -4.78 -18.25
N LEU A 263 -11.72 -4.53 -17.13
CA LEU A 263 -13.17 -4.37 -17.09
C LEU A 263 -13.64 -3.23 -17.99
N GLY A 264 -12.94 -2.09 -17.98
CA GLY A 264 -13.26 -0.96 -18.82
C GLY A 264 -13.12 -1.23 -20.31
N GLN A 265 -12.19 -2.11 -20.71
CA GLN A 265 -12.01 -2.51 -22.12
C GLN A 265 -12.97 -3.62 -22.54
N MET A 266 -13.33 -4.54 -21.63
CA MET A 266 -14.13 -5.72 -21.95
C MET A 266 -15.63 -5.51 -21.73
N LEU A 267 -16.03 -4.72 -20.71
CA LEU A 267 -17.43 -4.56 -20.29
C LEU A 267 -17.90 -3.09 -20.26
N GLY A 268 -16.98 -2.14 -20.49
CA GLY A 268 -17.32 -0.72 -20.51
C GLY A 268 -17.24 0.00 -19.17
N SER A 269 -17.57 1.29 -19.20
CA SER A 269 -17.31 2.19 -18.07
C SER A 269 -18.22 1.96 -16.87
N GLU A 270 -19.48 1.59 -17.10
CA GLU A 270 -20.43 1.29 -16.01
C GLU A 270 -19.95 0.14 -15.15
N ALA A 271 -19.42 -0.92 -15.77
CA ALA A 271 -18.83 -2.07 -15.07
C ALA A 271 -17.67 -1.63 -14.17
N VAL A 272 -16.82 -0.71 -14.65
CA VAL A 272 -15.72 -0.15 -13.83
C VAL A 272 -16.27 0.62 -12.64
N GLY A 273 -17.33 1.40 -12.81
CA GLY A 273 -17.94 2.19 -11.73
C GLY A 273 -18.50 1.32 -10.61
N VAL A 274 -19.24 0.28 -10.99
CA VAL A 274 -19.79 -0.72 -10.06
C VAL A 274 -18.65 -1.45 -9.33
N TYR A 275 -17.65 -1.91 -10.06
CA TYR A 275 -16.48 -2.58 -9.49
C TYR A 275 -15.67 -1.69 -8.56
N ALA A 276 -15.44 -0.42 -8.96
CA ALA A 276 -14.72 0.56 -8.15
C ALA A 276 -15.45 0.91 -6.85
N ALA A 277 -16.79 0.92 -6.85
CA ALA A 277 -17.60 1.09 -5.65
C ALA A 277 -17.37 -0.07 -4.65
N ALA A 278 -17.40 -1.32 -5.13
CA ALA A 278 -17.17 -2.50 -4.30
C ALA A 278 -15.73 -2.53 -3.73
N THR A 279 -14.73 -2.35 -4.59
CA THR A 279 -13.32 -2.41 -4.19
C THR A 279 -12.95 -1.29 -3.24
N ARG A 280 -13.54 -0.09 -3.37
CA ARG A 280 -13.32 1.03 -2.47
C ARG A 280 -13.66 0.69 -1.01
N ILE A 281 -14.72 -0.08 -0.77
CA ILE A 281 -15.09 -0.54 0.58
C ILE A 281 -14.12 -1.61 1.10
N SER A 282 -13.86 -2.64 0.30
CA SER A 282 -13.01 -3.75 0.73
C SER A 282 -11.55 -3.35 0.93
N GLU A 283 -11.01 -2.44 0.09
CA GLU A 283 -9.64 -1.93 0.20
C GLU A 283 -9.42 -1.03 1.43
N LEU A 284 -10.49 -0.47 2.04
CA LEU A 284 -10.37 0.25 3.31
C LEU A 284 -9.78 -0.63 4.41
N CYS A 285 -10.11 -1.92 4.41
CA CYS A 285 -9.61 -2.85 5.41
C CYS A 285 -8.09 -3.05 5.31
N TYR A 286 -7.46 -2.76 4.16
CA TYR A 286 -6.02 -2.91 3.94
C TYR A 286 -5.16 -1.94 4.77
N PHE A 287 -5.78 -0.92 5.38
CA PHE A 287 -5.07 -0.05 6.33
C PHE A 287 -4.76 -0.74 7.66
N ILE A 288 -5.59 -1.69 8.08
CA ILE A 288 -5.48 -2.35 9.39
C ILE A 288 -4.17 -3.13 9.55
N PRO A 289 -3.76 -4.02 8.59
CA PRO A 289 -2.53 -4.77 8.72
C PRO A 289 -1.28 -3.88 8.78
N VAL A 290 -1.30 -2.72 8.14
CA VAL A 290 -0.17 -1.77 8.17
C VAL A 290 0.08 -1.28 9.60
N GLY A 291 -0.98 -0.94 10.34
CA GLY A 291 -0.89 -0.54 11.75
C GLY A 291 -0.40 -1.65 12.66
N ILE A 292 -0.91 -2.87 12.46
CA ILE A 292 -0.51 -4.04 13.26
C ILE A 292 0.98 -4.36 13.00
N VAL A 293 1.41 -4.42 11.74
CA VAL A 293 2.82 -4.68 11.36
C VAL A 293 3.74 -3.64 11.97
N ALA A 294 3.39 -2.37 11.92
CA ALA A 294 4.20 -1.30 12.50
C ALA A 294 4.44 -1.50 14.01
N SER A 295 3.45 -2.04 14.74
CA SER A 295 3.55 -2.30 16.18
C SER A 295 4.39 -3.52 16.54
N VAL A 296 4.40 -4.55 15.68
CA VAL A 296 5.10 -5.82 15.96
C VAL A 296 6.48 -5.92 15.32
N PHE A 297 6.84 -5.01 14.41
CA PHE A 297 8.10 -5.05 13.66
C PHE A 297 9.33 -5.04 14.57
N ALA A 298 9.43 -4.06 15.47
CA ALA A 298 10.59 -3.91 16.36
C ALA A 298 10.75 -5.10 17.34
N PRO A 299 9.70 -5.55 18.04
CA PRO A 299 9.77 -6.77 18.86
C PRO A 299 10.16 -8.04 18.09
N LEU A 300 9.73 -8.16 16.82
CA LEU A 300 10.07 -9.30 15.97
C LEU A 300 11.56 -9.31 15.61
N VAL A 301 12.12 -8.16 15.20
CA VAL A 301 13.54 -8.03 14.87
C VAL A 301 14.42 -8.33 16.11
N GLU A 302 14.02 -7.85 17.28
CA GLU A 302 14.72 -8.14 18.53
C GLU A 302 14.66 -9.63 18.91
N ALA A 303 13.51 -10.27 18.80
CA ALA A 303 13.34 -11.69 19.07
C ALA A 303 14.28 -12.57 18.21
N ARG A 304 14.45 -12.20 16.93
CA ARG A 304 15.32 -12.94 16.00
C ARG A 304 16.78 -12.98 16.45
N THR A 305 17.28 -11.92 17.10
CA THR A 305 18.67 -11.86 17.57
C THR A 305 18.91 -12.67 18.85
N ARG A 306 17.86 -12.99 19.60
CA ARG A 306 17.96 -13.68 20.89
C ARG A 306 17.69 -15.19 20.79
N ASP A 307 16.57 -15.56 20.14
CA ASP A 307 16.12 -16.96 20.05
C ASP A 307 15.26 -17.17 18.80
N VAL A 308 15.73 -18.03 17.89
CA VAL A 308 15.07 -18.35 16.62
C VAL A 308 13.74 -19.08 16.84
N GLU A 309 13.64 -19.95 17.84
CA GLU A 309 12.40 -20.69 18.12
C GLU A 309 11.32 -19.74 18.65
N HIS A 310 11.69 -18.87 19.58
CA HIS A 310 10.81 -17.82 20.08
C HIS A 310 10.34 -16.88 18.98
N TYR A 311 11.24 -16.49 18.06
CA TYR A 311 10.93 -15.71 16.88
C TYR A 311 9.88 -16.39 15.98
N ASN A 312 10.09 -17.67 15.63
CA ASN A 312 9.18 -18.43 14.79
C ASN A 312 7.78 -18.59 15.44
N ARG A 313 7.74 -18.78 16.76
CA ARG A 313 6.48 -18.87 17.52
C ARG A 313 5.73 -17.55 17.51
N ARG A 314 6.41 -16.42 17.72
CA ARG A 314 5.81 -15.08 17.62
C ARG A 314 5.31 -14.77 16.21
N MET A 315 6.08 -15.17 15.20
CA MET A 315 5.66 -14.99 13.81
C MET A 315 4.37 -15.76 13.50
N GLY A 316 4.26 -17.00 14.00
CA GLY A 316 3.02 -17.78 13.94
C GLY A 316 1.84 -17.06 14.59
N GLN A 317 2.04 -16.49 15.80
CA GLN A 317 0.99 -15.69 16.48
C GLN A 317 0.55 -14.47 15.70
N VAL A 318 1.47 -13.79 15.00
CA VAL A 318 1.15 -12.66 14.13
C VAL A 318 0.29 -13.13 12.96
N PHE A 319 0.64 -14.24 12.30
CA PHE A 319 -0.20 -14.79 11.23
C PHE A 319 -1.59 -15.20 11.74
N ASP A 320 -1.67 -15.83 12.89
CA ASP A 320 -2.94 -16.24 13.52
C ASP A 320 -3.83 -15.01 13.79
N GLY A 321 -3.27 -13.96 14.40
CA GLY A 321 -3.98 -12.71 14.68
C GLY A 321 -4.43 -12.00 13.42
N MET A 322 -3.58 -11.96 12.38
CA MET A 322 -3.91 -11.36 11.09
C MET A 322 -5.01 -12.12 10.36
N ALA A 323 -4.94 -13.46 10.33
CA ALA A 323 -5.98 -14.29 9.73
C ALA A 323 -7.33 -14.11 10.47
N LEU A 324 -7.31 -14.11 11.81
CA LEU A 324 -8.50 -13.89 12.62
C LEU A 324 -9.11 -12.52 12.37
N ALA A 325 -8.30 -11.47 12.34
CA ALA A 325 -8.76 -10.10 12.07
C ALA A 325 -9.35 -10.00 10.65
N ALA A 326 -8.67 -10.55 9.65
CA ALA A 326 -9.14 -10.52 8.27
C ALA A 326 -10.46 -11.27 8.08
N VAL A 327 -10.58 -12.49 8.63
CA VAL A 327 -11.83 -13.28 8.57
C VAL A 327 -12.95 -12.60 9.37
N GLY A 328 -12.61 -12.05 10.55
CA GLY A 328 -13.56 -11.31 11.39
C GLY A 328 -14.15 -10.07 10.70
N ILE A 329 -13.40 -9.46 9.77
CA ILE A 329 -13.88 -8.35 8.94
C ILE A 329 -14.59 -8.87 7.69
N SER A 330 -14.04 -9.90 7.03
CA SER A 330 -14.55 -10.38 5.75
C SER A 330 -15.91 -11.05 5.87
N VAL A 331 -16.16 -11.81 6.95
CA VAL A 331 -17.44 -12.50 7.14
C VAL A 331 -18.61 -11.52 7.25
N PRO A 332 -18.61 -10.55 8.20
CA PRO A 332 -19.73 -9.59 8.28
C PRO A 332 -19.87 -8.77 6.99
N LEU A 333 -18.74 -8.34 6.41
CA LEU A 333 -18.75 -7.52 5.20
C LEU A 333 -19.30 -8.29 3.99
N ALA A 334 -18.98 -9.57 3.85
CA ALA A 334 -19.52 -10.43 2.79
C ALA A 334 -21.03 -10.66 2.98
N LEU A 335 -21.47 -10.97 4.22
CA LEU A 335 -22.89 -11.23 4.52
C LEU A 335 -23.74 -9.96 4.37
N LEU A 336 -23.22 -8.81 4.77
CA LEU A 336 -23.91 -7.54 4.73
C LEU A 336 -23.66 -6.74 3.44
N SER A 337 -22.94 -7.32 2.47
CA SER A 337 -22.48 -6.59 1.26
C SER A 337 -23.63 -5.94 0.47
N PRO A 338 -24.82 -6.54 0.23
CA PRO A 338 -25.88 -5.86 -0.47
C PRO A 338 -26.43 -4.65 0.31
N PHE A 339 -26.55 -4.80 1.63
CA PHE A 339 -27.01 -3.73 2.53
C PHE A 339 -26.00 -2.58 2.58
N VAL A 340 -24.71 -2.90 2.71
CA VAL A 340 -23.62 -1.92 2.73
C VAL A 340 -23.57 -1.14 1.42
N VAL A 341 -23.64 -1.82 0.27
CA VAL A 341 -23.63 -1.16 -1.04
C VAL A 341 -24.84 -0.24 -1.19
N ARG A 342 -26.04 -0.72 -0.82
CA ARG A 342 -27.28 0.06 -0.93
C ARG A 342 -27.25 1.31 -0.05
N ILE A 343 -26.74 1.22 1.19
CA ILE A 343 -26.60 2.38 2.09
C ILE A 343 -25.58 3.37 1.57
N PHE A 344 -24.41 2.92 1.14
CA PHE A 344 -23.33 3.83 0.75
C PHE A 344 -23.52 4.37 -0.66
N PHE A 345 -23.88 3.56 -1.65
CA PHE A 345 -23.90 3.95 -3.07
C PHE A 345 -25.31 4.05 -3.68
N GLY A 346 -26.32 3.44 -3.06
CA GLY A 346 -27.71 3.45 -3.56
C GLY A 346 -28.00 2.38 -4.60
N ALA A 347 -29.25 2.35 -5.07
CA ALA A 347 -29.80 1.34 -6.01
C ALA A 347 -28.99 1.18 -7.32
N PRO A 348 -28.47 2.24 -7.98
CA PRO A 348 -27.73 2.06 -9.22
C PRO A 348 -26.46 1.20 -9.11
N TYR A 349 -25.98 0.96 -7.89
CA TYR A 349 -24.79 0.17 -7.60
C TYR A 349 -25.08 -1.22 -7.02
N GLU A 350 -26.32 -1.71 -7.03
CA GLU A 350 -26.68 -3.00 -6.41
C GLU A 350 -25.84 -4.18 -6.90
N ALA A 351 -25.42 -4.16 -8.18
CA ALA A 351 -24.53 -5.16 -8.75
C ALA A 351 -23.12 -5.20 -8.09
N ALA A 352 -22.74 -4.16 -7.31
CA ALA A 352 -21.52 -4.16 -6.53
C ALA A 352 -21.59 -5.04 -5.27
N GLY A 353 -22.79 -5.44 -4.82
CA GLY A 353 -22.98 -6.30 -3.64
C GLY A 353 -22.29 -7.65 -3.77
N PRO A 354 -22.61 -8.47 -4.77
CA PRO A 354 -21.92 -9.74 -5.02
C PRO A 354 -20.43 -9.60 -5.26
N VAL A 355 -20.00 -8.51 -5.92
CA VAL A 355 -18.57 -8.19 -6.14
C VAL A 355 -17.86 -7.98 -4.80
N LEU A 356 -18.44 -7.16 -3.91
CA LEU A 356 -17.92 -6.90 -2.58
C LEU A 356 -17.87 -8.19 -1.74
N ALA A 357 -18.89 -9.02 -1.80
CA ALA A 357 -18.95 -10.29 -1.08
C ALA A 357 -17.78 -11.22 -1.43
N ILE A 358 -17.37 -11.27 -2.70
CA ILE A 358 -16.22 -12.07 -3.15
C ILE A 358 -14.92 -11.34 -2.84
N HIS A 359 -14.81 -10.06 -3.20
CA HIS A 359 -13.55 -9.29 -3.14
C HIS A 359 -13.03 -9.13 -1.70
N THR A 360 -13.92 -9.03 -0.70
CA THR A 360 -13.50 -8.86 0.69
C THR A 360 -12.63 -10.02 1.21
N TRP A 361 -12.79 -11.24 0.68
CA TRP A 361 -11.97 -12.39 1.05
C TRP A 361 -10.51 -12.26 0.59
N ALA A 362 -10.22 -11.42 -0.39
CA ALA A 362 -8.85 -11.11 -0.78
C ALA A 362 -8.06 -10.48 0.36
N SER A 363 -8.72 -9.77 1.29
CA SER A 363 -8.09 -9.17 2.47
C SER A 363 -7.37 -10.20 3.35
N VAL A 364 -7.84 -11.45 3.40
CA VAL A 364 -7.20 -12.53 4.18
C VAL A 364 -5.75 -12.73 3.71
N PHE A 365 -5.54 -12.81 2.40
CA PHE A 365 -4.21 -12.98 1.82
C PHE A 365 -3.37 -11.70 1.85
N VAL A 366 -4.00 -10.54 1.74
CA VAL A 366 -3.35 -9.23 1.91
C VAL A 366 -2.81 -9.09 3.33
N PHE A 367 -3.58 -9.47 4.35
CA PHE A 367 -3.15 -9.42 5.76
C PHE A 367 -1.98 -10.39 6.01
N LEU A 368 -2.06 -11.61 5.49
CA LEU A 368 -0.97 -12.57 5.60
C LEU A 368 0.30 -12.11 4.89
N GLY A 369 0.17 -11.53 3.69
CA GLY A 369 1.30 -10.95 2.95
C GLY A 369 1.94 -9.76 3.67
N ALA A 370 1.12 -8.88 4.25
CA ALA A 370 1.60 -7.76 5.05
C ALA A 370 2.36 -8.23 6.30
N ALA A 371 1.84 -9.25 7.00
CA ALA A 371 2.52 -9.86 8.15
C ALA A 371 3.86 -10.48 7.78
N GLN A 372 4.03 -10.97 6.56
CA GLN A 372 5.27 -11.58 6.09
C GLN A 372 6.37 -10.54 5.76
N ALA A 373 6.02 -9.31 5.41
CA ALA A 373 6.98 -8.29 4.96
C ALA A 373 8.14 -8.03 5.95
N PRO A 374 7.92 -7.94 7.29
CA PRO A 374 8.99 -7.84 8.26
C PRO A 374 9.94 -9.05 8.25
N TRP A 375 9.39 -10.25 8.06
CA TRP A 375 10.17 -11.47 7.97
C TRP A 375 11.06 -11.50 6.72
N ASP A 376 10.50 -11.15 5.55
CA ASP A 376 11.27 -11.05 4.30
C ASP A 376 12.45 -10.07 4.44
N ALA A 377 12.22 -8.94 5.11
CA ALA A 377 13.26 -7.94 5.36
C ALA A 377 14.33 -8.44 6.33
N ALA A 378 13.93 -9.09 7.43
CA ALA A 378 14.84 -9.63 8.44
C ALA A 378 15.70 -10.78 7.92
N GLU A 379 15.15 -11.61 7.00
CA GLU A 379 15.88 -12.71 6.37
C GLU A 379 16.68 -12.30 5.12
N GLY A 380 16.56 -11.02 4.67
CA GLY A 380 17.21 -10.55 3.45
C GLY A 380 16.61 -11.16 2.18
N LEU A 381 15.34 -11.60 2.23
CA LEU A 381 14.63 -12.29 1.15
C LEU A 381 13.72 -11.38 0.32
N THR A 382 13.99 -10.08 0.30
CA THR A 382 13.20 -9.09 -0.46
C THR A 382 13.09 -9.41 -1.95
N HIS A 383 14.09 -10.08 -2.53
CA HIS A 383 14.04 -10.57 -3.91
C HIS A 383 12.97 -11.66 -4.13
N LEU A 384 12.70 -12.49 -3.10
CA LEU A 384 11.61 -13.48 -3.16
C LEU A 384 10.24 -12.79 -3.03
N ALA A 385 10.14 -11.75 -2.20
CA ALA A 385 8.92 -10.92 -2.14
C ALA A 385 8.59 -10.31 -3.51
N MET A 386 9.60 -9.76 -4.21
CA MET A 386 9.42 -9.27 -5.59
C MET A 386 8.92 -10.37 -6.54
N ARG A 387 9.54 -11.56 -6.52
CA ARG A 387 9.11 -12.68 -7.37
C ARG A 387 7.67 -13.09 -7.11
N ARG A 388 7.24 -13.16 -5.84
CA ARG A 388 5.85 -13.46 -5.47
C ARG A 388 4.88 -12.43 -6.02
N THR A 389 5.23 -11.14 -5.93
CA THR A 389 4.40 -10.05 -6.47
C THR A 389 4.28 -10.15 -7.99
N LEU A 390 5.37 -10.48 -8.70
CA LEU A 390 5.36 -10.70 -10.15
C LEU A 390 4.47 -11.90 -10.53
N ILE A 391 4.58 -13.01 -9.81
CA ILE A 391 3.69 -14.18 -9.98
C ILE A 391 2.24 -13.77 -9.78
N GLY A 392 1.94 -13.02 -8.72
CA GLY A 392 0.60 -12.50 -8.47
C GLY A 392 0.07 -11.59 -9.57
N ALA A 393 0.91 -10.68 -10.08
CA ALA A 393 0.53 -9.79 -11.19
C ALA A 393 0.25 -10.58 -12.50
N GLY A 394 1.10 -11.53 -12.83
CA GLY A 394 0.87 -12.42 -13.98
C GLY A 394 -0.39 -13.27 -13.81
N ALA A 395 -0.57 -13.89 -12.64
CA ALA A 395 -1.78 -14.65 -12.32
C ALA A 395 -3.03 -13.78 -12.41
N LYS A 396 -2.98 -12.52 -11.92
CA LYS A 396 -4.09 -11.57 -11.97
C LYS A 396 -4.54 -11.30 -13.42
N ILE A 397 -3.59 -11.03 -14.31
CA ILE A 397 -3.90 -10.79 -15.73
C ILE A 397 -4.51 -12.05 -16.36
N ALA A 398 -3.88 -13.21 -16.18
CA ALA A 398 -4.34 -14.47 -16.75
C ALA A 398 -5.75 -14.84 -16.23
N LEU A 399 -5.99 -14.71 -14.92
CA LEU A 399 -7.29 -14.99 -14.32
C LEU A 399 -8.36 -13.99 -14.77
N ASN A 400 -8.04 -12.71 -14.91
CA ASN A 400 -8.97 -11.74 -15.46
C ASN A 400 -9.37 -12.07 -16.90
N LEU A 401 -8.41 -12.43 -17.76
CA LEU A 401 -8.69 -12.84 -19.15
C LEU A 401 -9.59 -14.10 -19.20
N ALA A 402 -9.41 -15.03 -18.27
CA ALA A 402 -10.18 -16.26 -18.22
C ALA A 402 -11.58 -16.08 -17.59
N LEU A 403 -11.70 -15.28 -16.52
CA LEU A 403 -12.90 -15.23 -15.70
C LEU A 403 -13.83 -14.06 -16.07
N ILE A 404 -13.34 -12.92 -16.55
CA ILE A 404 -14.20 -11.78 -16.91
C ILE A 404 -15.18 -12.15 -18.02
N PRO A 405 -14.81 -12.86 -19.11
CA PRO A 405 -15.75 -13.18 -20.19
C PRO A 405 -16.95 -14.04 -19.72
N GLY A 406 -16.73 -14.95 -18.78
CA GLY A 406 -17.77 -15.86 -18.29
C GLY A 406 -18.55 -15.35 -17.06
N PHE A 407 -17.90 -14.54 -16.21
CA PHE A 407 -18.44 -14.14 -14.89
C PHE A 407 -18.47 -12.63 -14.68
N ALA A 408 -18.16 -11.85 -15.69
CA ALA A 408 -18.19 -10.39 -15.66
C ALA A 408 -17.48 -9.78 -14.41
N LEU A 409 -18.16 -8.91 -13.66
CA LEU A 409 -17.64 -8.25 -12.46
C LEU A 409 -17.21 -9.23 -11.36
N GLN A 410 -17.97 -10.31 -11.18
CA GLN A 410 -17.67 -11.35 -10.20
C GLN A 410 -16.39 -12.11 -10.60
N GLY A 411 -16.16 -12.31 -11.90
CA GLY A 411 -14.93 -12.87 -12.43
C GLY A 411 -13.69 -12.06 -12.07
N ALA A 412 -13.76 -10.74 -12.16
CA ALA A 412 -12.68 -9.85 -11.75
C ALA A 412 -12.42 -9.90 -10.23
N ALA A 413 -13.49 -9.97 -9.41
CA ALA A 413 -13.37 -10.13 -7.97
C ALA A 413 -12.74 -11.48 -7.58
N ALA A 414 -13.15 -12.57 -8.24
CA ALA A 414 -12.58 -13.90 -8.06
C ALA A 414 -11.11 -13.93 -8.51
N ALA A 415 -10.77 -13.31 -9.64
CA ALA A 415 -9.39 -13.17 -10.11
C ALA A 415 -8.51 -12.43 -9.09
N THR A 416 -9.06 -11.40 -8.43
CA THR A 416 -8.38 -10.69 -7.34
C THR A 416 -8.13 -11.62 -6.17
N LEU A 417 -9.15 -12.32 -5.69
CA LEU A 417 -9.03 -13.26 -4.59
C LEU A 417 -7.99 -14.35 -4.86
N LEU A 418 -8.07 -14.99 -6.02
CA LEU A 418 -7.16 -16.08 -6.41
C LEU A 418 -5.73 -15.60 -6.62
N SER A 419 -5.54 -14.44 -7.24
CA SER A 419 -4.20 -13.88 -7.44
C SER A 419 -3.56 -13.42 -6.12
N GLN A 420 -4.35 -12.92 -5.15
CA GLN A 420 -3.91 -12.62 -3.79
C GLN A 420 -3.52 -13.91 -3.05
N ALA A 421 -4.28 -14.98 -3.21
CA ALA A 421 -3.91 -16.29 -2.67
C ALA A 421 -2.60 -16.81 -3.29
N CYS A 422 -2.42 -16.64 -4.62
CA CYS A 422 -1.19 -17.03 -5.30
C CYS A 422 0.03 -16.23 -4.76
N SER A 423 -0.06 -14.91 -4.69
CA SER A 423 1.04 -14.05 -4.26
C SER A 423 1.31 -14.13 -2.75
N GLY A 424 0.27 -14.02 -1.93
CA GLY A 424 0.39 -13.89 -0.47
C GLY A 424 0.62 -15.22 0.24
N TRP A 425 0.28 -16.35 -0.38
CA TRP A 425 0.32 -17.66 0.25
C TRP A 425 0.98 -18.72 -0.61
N LEU A 426 0.37 -19.12 -1.76
CA LEU A 426 0.81 -20.28 -2.55
C LEU A 426 2.24 -20.16 -3.09
N ALA A 427 2.66 -18.97 -3.50
CA ALA A 427 4.01 -18.74 -4.00
C ALA A 427 5.10 -19.02 -2.94
N ASN A 428 4.77 -19.00 -1.64
CA ASN A 428 5.69 -19.37 -0.59
C ASN A 428 6.04 -20.88 -0.59
N ALA A 429 5.20 -21.74 -1.17
CA ALA A 429 5.48 -23.17 -1.32
C ALA A 429 6.57 -23.45 -2.35
N LEU A 430 6.80 -22.55 -3.30
CA LEU A 430 7.72 -22.76 -4.44
C LEU A 430 9.19 -22.69 -4.04
N HIS A 431 9.54 -22.07 -2.93
CA HIS A 431 10.94 -21.90 -2.54
C HIS A 431 11.23 -22.51 -1.16
N PRO A 432 12.33 -23.32 -0.99
CA PRO A 432 12.61 -24.02 0.26
C PRO A 432 12.68 -23.11 1.50
N LYS A 433 13.25 -21.89 1.36
CA LYS A 433 13.37 -20.92 2.47
C LYS A 433 12.03 -20.35 2.93
N THR A 434 11.00 -20.32 2.07
CA THR A 434 9.67 -19.76 2.38
C THR A 434 8.63 -20.84 2.71
N ARG A 435 8.94 -22.14 2.53
CA ARG A 435 8.02 -23.25 2.87
C ARG A 435 7.58 -23.25 4.34
N GLY A 436 8.47 -22.88 5.26
CA GLY A 436 8.11 -22.73 6.67
C GLY A 436 6.99 -21.70 6.90
N ILE A 437 7.08 -20.55 6.19
CA ILE A 437 6.06 -19.51 6.23
C ILE A 437 4.76 -19.98 5.58
N PHE A 438 4.83 -20.68 4.44
CA PHE A 438 3.65 -21.29 3.80
C PHE A 438 2.87 -22.17 4.79
N LEU A 439 3.56 -23.03 5.55
CA LEU A 439 2.93 -23.92 6.55
C LEU A 439 2.36 -23.14 7.75
N GLN A 440 3.03 -22.07 8.20
CA GLN A 440 2.51 -21.20 9.27
C GLN A 440 1.26 -20.48 8.81
N GLN A 441 1.24 -19.90 7.61
CA GLN A 441 0.08 -19.26 7.02
C GLN A 441 -1.07 -20.24 6.78
N ALA A 442 -0.78 -21.47 6.29
CA ALA A 442 -1.78 -22.53 6.14
C ALA A 442 -2.43 -22.91 7.49
N ARG A 443 -1.64 -22.98 8.57
CA ARG A 443 -2.19 -23.20 9.93
C ARG A 443 -3.06 -22.04 10.40
N ALA A 444 -2.64 -20.82 10.13
CA ALA A 444 -3.42 -19.62 10.48
C ALA A 444 -4.76 -19.55 9.73
N LEU A 445 -4.83 -20.03 8.48
CA LEU A 445 -6.08 -20.11 7.72
C LEU A 445 -7.09 -21.12 8.33
N LEU A 446 -6.64 -22.06 9.15
CA LEU A 446 -7.52 -22.96 9.91
C LEU A 446 -8.06 -22.27 11.18
N VAL A 447 -8.64 -21.10 11.04
CA VAL A 447 -9.11 -20.18 12.11
C VAL A 447 -10.00 -20.89 13.15
N PHE A 448 -10.81 -21.86 12.73
CA PHE A 448 -11.67 -22.66 13.65
C PHE A 448 -10.90 -23.42 14.73
N ARG A 449 -9.64 -23.75 14.53
CA ARG A 449 -8.80 -24.38 15.57
C ARG A 449 -8.42 -23.39 16.68
N HIS A 450 -8.34 -22.09 16.38
CA HIS A 450 -7.93 -21.04 17.32
C HIS A 450 -9.09 -20.58 18.19
N VAL A 451 -10.30 -20.47 17.63
CA VAL A 451 -11.54 -20.17 18.38
C VAL A 451 -11.78 -21.24 19.46
N ARG A 452 -11.56 -22.52 19.14
CA ARG A 452 -11.64 -23.62 20.12
C ARG A 452 -10.59 -23.52 21.23
N ARG A 453 -9.38 -22.99 20.96
CA ARG A 453 -8.34 -22.81 21.98
C ARG A 453 -8.64 -21.64 22.90
N LEU A 454 -9.11 -20.51 22.37
CA LEU A 454 -9.51 -19.35 23.16
C LEU A 454 -10.73 -19.68 24.05
N GLY A 455 -11.69 -20.46 23.57
CA GLY A 455 -12.81 -20.97 24.37
C GLY A 455 -12.37 -21.90 25.51
N ARG A 456 -11.26 -22.63 25.35
CA ARG A 456 -10.73 -23.53 26.40
C ARG A 456 -9.88 -22.80 27.45
N THR A 457 -9.16 -21.75 27.09
CA THR A 457 -8.39 -20.93 28.05
C THR A 457 -9.29 -19.98 28.86
N GLY A 458 -10.44 -19.58 28.32
CA GLY A 458 -11.46 -18.82 29.07
C GLY A 458 -12.28 -19.66 30.03
N ALA A 459 -12.31 -20.99 29.86
CA ALA A 459 -13.05 -21.91 30.72
C ALA A 459 -12.19 -22.48 31.89
N ALA A 460 -10.88 -22.27 31.88
CA ALA A 460 -10.01 -22.55 33.02
C ALA A 460 -9.91 -21.28 33.89
N GLY A 461 -10.99 -21.00 34.60
CA GLY A 461 -11.01 -20.01 35.69
C GLY A 461 -9.99 -20.37 36.75
N PRO A 462 -9.51 -19.39 37.56
CA PRO A 462 -8.58 -19.65 38.64
C PRO A 462 -9.31 -20.37 39.79
N GLY A 463 -9.53 -21.66 39.61
CA GLY A 463 -9.96 -22.57 40.67
C GLY A 463 -8.73 -22.98 41.44
N GLY A 464 -8.28 -22.13 42.36
CA GLY A 464 -7.26 -22.47 43.34
C GLY A 464 -7.73 -23.59 44.24
N SER A 465 -7.13 -24.76 44.18
CA SER A 465 -7.16 -25.70 45.28
C SER A 465 -6.10 -25.27 46.27
N ILE A 466 -6.53 -24.63 47.35
CA ILE A 466 -5.78 -24.51 48.59
C ILE A 466 -5.74 -25.93 49.18
N ALA A 467 -4.63 -26.59 49.14
CA ALA A 467 -4.37 -27.81 49.93
C ALA A 467 -4.11 -27.40 51.39
N PRO A 468 -4.73 -28.08 52.38
CA PRO A 468 -4.54 -27.76 53.79
C PRO A 468 -3.15 -28.28 54.28
N GLY A 469 -2.55 -27.45 55.12
CA GLY A 469 -1.26 -27.73 55.72
C GLY A 469 -1.23 -29.00 56.59
N GLY A 470 -0.14 -29.75 56.50
CA GLY A 470 0.26 -30.74 57.46
C GLY A 470 1.32 -30.22 58.42
N PRO A 471 1.50 -30.77 59.63
CA PRO A 471 2.05 -30.12 60.78
C PRO A 471 3.57 -30.09 60.83
N GLN A 472 4.07 -28.99 61.46
CA GLN A 472 5.44 -28.83 61.91
C GLN A 472 5.83 -29.90 62.95
N GLU A 473 6.96 -30.53 62.80
CA GLU A 473 7.75 -31.08 63.90
C GLU A 473 9.14 -30.47 63.89
N ARG A 474 9.50 -29.82 64.97
CA ARG A 474 10.88 -29.57 65.41
C ARG A 474 11.29 -30.68 66.36
N PRO A 475 12.54 -30.87 66.71
CA PRO A 475 13.54 -29.88 67.13
C PRO A 475 14.74 -29.72 66.20
#